data_22dba41c3e8085a451298a022f1001a7
#
_entry.id   22dba41c3e8085a451298a022f1001a7
#
_cell.length_a   1.000
_cell.length_b   1.000
_cell.length_c   1.000
_cell.angle_alpha   90.00
_cell.angle_beta   90.00
_cell.angle_gamma   90.00
#
_symmetry.space_group_name_H-M   'P 1'
#
loop_
_entity.id
_entity.type
_entity.pdbx_description
1 polymer ?
#
loop_
_entity_poly.entity_id
_entity_poly.type
_entity_poly.pdbx_seq_one_letter_code
_entity_poly.pdbx_strand_id
1 'polypeptide(L)'
;LEALQSTHYLKSLITAEMPMDLERKGEQSYQGRMYVRFLAFSNGDLESLYDHSDGFYRRQLILSVKKKPPNREDDPFLADKLCGEIEGIFLWCLEGLRRLQSNNFRFTESSQTKANREDARREADNVLLFLRSEGYIRLKADSTIPSAALYGIYTMWCNDNAYKPRSARMVSMTLKKYADEFGLEHDNHIQNALGKRVNGFWGIEALVAPPVL
;
A
#
# COMPACT_ATOMS: atom_id res chain seq x y z
N LEU A 1 2.78 -7.65 11.69
CA LEU A 1 3.77 -6.59 11.51
C LEU A 1 3.14 -5.28 11.94
N GLU A 2 3.80 -4.52 12.81
CA GLU A 2 3.40 -3.14 13.06
C GLU A 2 3.62 -2.33 11.78
N ALA A 3 2.63 -1.50 11.41
CA ALA A 3 2.74 -0.65 10.25
C ALA A 3 3.85 0.39 10.44
N LEU A 4 4.62 0.66 9.39
CA LEU A 4 5.71 1.63 9.43
C LEU A 4 5.18 3.04 9.65
N GLN A 5 5.62 3.70 10.72
CA GLN A 5 5.27 5.09 10.99
C GLN A 5 5.98 6.08 10.06
N SER A 6 7.17 5.74 9.59
CA SER A 6 7.94 6.57 8.67
C SER A 6 8.65 5.72 7.62
N THR A 7 8.41 6.01 6.36
CA THR A 7 9.03 5.33 5.22
C THR A 7 10.15 6.15 4.58
N HIS A 8 10.37 7.38 5.04
CA HIS A 8 11.36 8.27 4.46
C HIS A 8 12.77 7.68 4.48
N TYR A 9 13.22 7.19 5.64
CA TYR A 9 14.53 6.55 5.77
C TYR A 9 14.63 5.28 4.93
N LEU A 10 13.60 4.44 4.93
CA LEU A 10 13.56 3.22 4.13
C LEU A 10 13.70 3.55 2.63
N LYS A 11 12.96 4.55 2.14
CA LYS A 11 13.04 4.98 0.74
C LYS A 11 14.40 5.55 0.39
N SER A 12 14.97 6.38 1.26
CA SER A 12 16.29 6.97 1.03
C SER A 12 17.41 5.91 1.03
N LEU A 13 17.37 4.94 1.94
CA LEU A 13 18.35 3.84 1.98
C LEU A 13 18.30 2.96 0.73
N ILE A 14 17.09 2.62 0.25
CA ILE A 14 16.93 1.75 -0.94
C ILE A 14 17.43 2.46 -2.22
N THR A 15 17.31 3.78 -2.30
CA THR A 15 17.65 4.58 -3.48
C THR A 15 18.83 5.50 -3.26
N ALA A 16 19.66 5.27 -2.24
CA ALA A 16 20.79 6.12 -1.92
C ALA A 16 21.85 6.06 -3.04
N GLU A 17 21.86 7.10 -3.87
CA GLU A 17 22.89 7.34 -4.90
C GLU A 17 24.01 8.23 -4.39
N MET A 18 23.71 9.03 -3.37
CA MET A 18 24.62 9.99 -2.76
C MET A 18 25.06 9.54 -1.36
N PRO A 19 26.22 9.99 -0.85
CA PRO A 19 26.58 9.77 0.54
C PRO A 19 25.51 10.32 1.49
N MET A 20 25.28 9.61 2.60
CA MET A 20 24.34 9.97 3.66
C MET A 20 25.12 10.19 4.95
N ASP A 21 24.59 11.05 5.82
CA ASP A 21 25.09 11.19 7.18
C ASP A 21 24.77 9.93 7.99
N LEU A 22 25.82 9.27 8.45
CA LEU A 22 25.73 8.08 9.29
C LEU A 22 26.17 8.47 10.69
N GLU A 23 25.26 8.23 11.63
CA GLU A 23 25.47 8.56 13.05
C GLU A 23 25.64 7.28 13.87
N ARG A 24 26.62 7.32 14.75
CA ARG A 24 26.80 6.30 15.79
C ARG A 24 26.68 6.99 17.15
N LYS A 25 25.95 6.39 18.06
CA LYS A 25 25.74 6.98 19.39
C LYS A 25 27.08 7.24 20.09
N GLY A 26 27.34 8.53 20.41
CA GLY A 26 28.57 8.97 21.06
C GLY A 26 29.78 9.25 20.16
N GLU A 27 29.62 9.16 18.83
CA GLU A 27 30.64 9.47 17.84
C GLU A 27 30.17 10.60 16.93
N GLN A 28 31.12 11.32 16.29
CA GLN A 28 30.77 12.31 15.29
C GLN A 28 30.22 11.65 14.04
N SER A 29 29.16 12.21 13.45
CA SER A 29 28.60 11.75 12.20
C SER A 29 29.62 11.79 11.06
N TYR A 30 29.54 10.84 10.15
CA TYR A 30 30.39 10.80 8.97
C TYR A 30 29.57 10.51 7.69
N GLN A 31 30.08 10.97 6.55
CA GLN A 31 29.47 10.73 5.25
C GLN A 31 29.85 9.35 4.73
N GLY A 32 28.82 8.51 4.45
CA GLY A 32 29.01 7.18 3.92
C GLY A 32 27.97 6.81 2.86
N ARG A 33 28.34 5.92 1.93
CA ARG A 33 27.39 5.35 0.97
C ARG A 33 26.83 4.03 1.51
N MET A 34 25.53 3.91 1.47
CA MET A 34 24.83 2.68 1.85
C MET A 34 24.37 1.92 0.60
N TYR A 35 24.78 0.67 0.50
CA TYR A 35 24.34 -0.25 -0.54
C TYR A 35 23.44 -1.31 0.10
N VAL A 36 22.17 -0.97 0.31
CA VAL A 36 21.24 -1.80 1.07
C VAL A 36 20.14 -2.35 0.17
N ARG A 37 19.82 -3.63 0.37
CA ARG A 37 18.61 -4.27 -0.11
C ARG A 37 17.94 -4.95 1.08
N PHE A 38 16.66 -4.65 1.28
CA PHE A 38 15.92 -5.24 2.39
C PHE A 38 15.23 -6.51 1.92
N LEU A 39 15.34 -7.54 2.74
CA LEU A 39 14.57 -8.77 2.60
C LEU A 39 13.78 -8.96 3.89
N ALA A 40 12.47 -9.10 3.78
CA ALA A 40 11.58 -9.32 4.91
C ALA A 40 10.74 -10.57 4.69
N PHE A 41 10.51 -11.31 5.77
CA PHE A 41 9.63 -12.48 5.80
C PHE A 41 8.47 -12.19 6.74
N SER A 42 7.24 -12.40 6.28
CA SER A 42 6.05 -12.11 7.04
C SER A 42 4.89 -13.00 6.61
N ASN A 43 3.92 -13.19 7.50
CA ASN A 43 2.62 -13.77 7.16
C ASN A 43 1.61 -12.75 6.65
N GLY A 44 2.00 -11.47 6.53
CA GLY A 44 1.20 -10.37 6.00
C GLY A 44 2.06 -9.39 5.22
N ASP A 45 1.41 -8.46 4.55
CA ASP A 45 2.07 -7.46 3.73
C ASP A 45 2.78 -6.38 4.56
N LEU A 46 3.78 -5.74 3.96
CA LEU A 46 4.44 -4.58 4.55
C LEU A 46 3.56 -3.35 4.34
N GLU A 47 2.98 -2.85 5.40
CA GLU A 47 2.12 -1.68 5.39
C GLU A 47 2.82 -0.45 5.93
N SER A 48 2.37 0.71 5.49
CA SER A 48 2.74 2.01 6.04
C SER A 48 1.51 2.75 6.53
N LEU A 49 1.56 3.30 7.73
CA LEU A 49 0.45 4.07 8.31
C LEU A 49 0.14 5.36 7.53
N TYR A 50 1.15 5.96 6.90
CA TYR A 50 1.01 7.30 6.32
C TYR A 50 1.47 7.41 4.88
N ASP A 51 2.21 6.45 4.37
CA ASP A 51 2.78 6.51 3.02
C ASP A 51 2.09 5.54 2.07
N HIS A 52 1.11 6.06 1.37
CA HIS A 52 0.38 5.33 0.32
C HIS A 52 0.81 5.78 -1.09
N SER A 53 2.03 6.34 -1.21
CA SER A 53 2.56 6.82 -2.48
C SER A 53 3.03 5.69 -3.38
N ASP A 54 2.99 5.90 -4.69
CA ASP A 54 3.64 5.01 -5.67
C ASP A 54 5.12 4.80 -5.34
N GLY A 55 5.77 5.82 -4.76
CA GLY A 55 7.16 5.75 -4.32
C GLY A 55 7.44 4.65 -3.31
N PHE A 56 6.50 4.32 -2.44
CA PHE A 56 6.62 3.24 -1.47
C PHE A 56 6.39 1.87 -2.13
N TYR A 57 5.25 1.69 -2.82
CA TYR A 57 4.88 0.39 -3.40
C TYR A 57 5.76 -0.04 -4.57
N ARG A 58 6.19 0.87 -5.45
CA ARG A 58 7.06 0.50 -6.59
C ARG A 58 8.44 -0.04 -6.19
N ARG A 59 8.85 0.14 -4.93
CA ARG A 59 10.10 -0.37 -4.38
C ARG A 59 9.96 -1.76 -3.75
N GLN A 60 8.76 -2.31 -3.75
CA GLN A 60 8.47 -3.61 -3.16
C GLN A 60 8.34 -4.68 -4.25
N LEU A 61 8.99 -5.81 -4.03
CA LEU A 61 8.78 -7.05 -4.76
C LEU A 61 8.13 -8.03 -3.79
N ILE A 62 6.82 -8.22 -3.90
CA ILE A 62 6.05 -9.08 -3.00
C ILE A 62 5.97 -10.47 -3.60
N LEU A 63 6.68 -11.42 -3.00
CA LEU A 63 6.73 -12.80 -3.42
C LEU A 63 5.88 -13.65 -2.49
N SER A 64 4.76 -14.17 -2.99
CA SER A 64 3.92 -15.11 -2.26
C SER A 64 4.50 -16.51 -2.36
N VAL A 65 4.57 -17.20 -1.24
CA VAL A 65 4.88 -18.63 -1.20
C VAL A 65 3.60 -19.45 -1.31
N LYS A 66 3.71 -20.66 -1.87
CA LYS A 66 2.57 -21.58 -1.95
C LYS A 66 2.10 -21.97 -0.55
N LYS A 67 0.79 -22.18 -0.42
CA LYS A 67 0.21 -22.72 0.83
C LYS A 67 0.87 -24.07 1.15
N LYS A 68 1.12 -24.31 2.44
CA LYS A 68 1.63 -25.59 2.94
C LYS A 68 0.68 -26.72 2.49
N PRO A 69 1.17 -27.76 1.80
CA PRO A 69 0.34 -28.93 1.51
C PRO A 69 -0.17 -29.57 2.81
N PRO A 70 -1.40 -30.11 2.83
CA PRO A 70 -2.00 -30.63 4.06
C PRO A 70 -1.21 -31.79 4.68
N ASN A 71 -0.47 -32.57 3.87
CA ASN A 71 0.32 -33.70 4.31
C ASN A 71 1.81 -33.41 4.42
N ARG A 72 2.23 -32.13 4.44
CA ARG A 72 3.63 -31.79 4.60
C ARG A 72 4.06 -31.99 6.05
N GLU A 73 5.05 -32.83 6.25
CA GLU A 73 5.80 -32.93 7.50
C GLU A 73 6.85 -31.81 7.57
N ASP A 74 7.01 -31.21 8.74
CA ASP A 74 8.06 -30.21 8.95
C ASP A 74 9.38 -30.92 9.25
N ASP A 75 10.43 -30.50 8.55
CA ASP A 75 11.78 -31.02 8.75
C ASP A 75 12.55 -30.12 9.73
N PRO A 76 12.78 -30.56 10.97
CA PRO A 76 13.50 -29.76 11.97
C PRO A 76 14.98 -29.51 11.60
N PHE A 77 15.56 -30.30 10.68
CA PHE A 77 16.95 -30.20 10.24
C PHE A 77 17.09 -29.54 8.86
N LEU A 78 16.04 -28.89 8.35
CA LEU A 78 16.05 -28.27 7.03
C LEU A 78 17.17 -27.23 6.89
N ALA A 79 17.41 -26.43 7.93
CA ALA A 79 18.45 -25.41 7.91
C ALA A 79 19.84 -26.01 7.73
N ASP A 80 20.14 -27.09 8.46
CA ASP A 80 21.42 -27.77 8.36
C ASP A 80 21.63 -28.43 6.99
N LYS A 81 20.56 -29.01 6.42
CA LYS A 81 20.59 -29.58 5.06
C LYS A 81 20.87 -28.51 4.02
N LEU A 82 20.21 -27.36 4.11
CA LEU A 82 20.45 -26.22 3.22
C LEU A 82 21.86 -25.65 3.38
N CYS A 83 22.40 -25.59 4.59
CA CYS A 83 23.81 -25.23 4.82
C CYS A 83 24.78 -26.19 4.15
N GLY A 84 24.46 -27.49 4.09
CA GLY A 84 25.22 -28.46 3.34
C GLY A 84 25.20 -28.31 1.82
N GLU A 85 24.20 -27.60 1.28
CA GLU A 85 24.01 -27.34 -0.15
C GLU A 85 24.39 -25.90 -0.57
N ILE A 86 25.09 -25.16 0.30
CA ILE A 86 25.34 -23.73 0.12
C ILE A 86 26.06 -23.39 -1.19
N GLU A 87 26.92 -24.25 -1.67
CA GLU A 87 27.62 -24.06 -2.96
C GLU A 87 26.65 -24.08 -4.13
N GLY A 88 25.70 -25.02 -4.14
CA GLY A 88 24.64 -25.08 -5.15
C GLY A 88 23.69 -23.86 -5.09
N ILE A 89 23.33 -23.45 -3.88
CA ILE A 89 22.53 -22.24 -3.65
C ILE A 89 23.25 -21.00 -4.17
N PHE A 90 24.57 -20.90 -3.92
CA PHE A 90 25.38 -19.80 -4.42
C PHE A 90 25.44 -19.74 -5.95
N LEU A 91 25.65 -20.89 -6.60
CA LEU A 91 25.62 -20.97 -8.07
C LEU A 91 24.28 -20.56 -8.64
N TRP A 92 23.19 -20.96 -8.03
CA TRP A 92 21.83 -20.50 -8.40
C TRP A 92 21.67 -18.98 -8.25
N CYS A 93 22.21 -18.38 -7.19
CA CYS A 93 22.21 -16.92 -7.01
C CYS A 93 23.03 -16.22 -8.10
N LEU A 94 24.18 -16.77 -8.50
CA LEU A 94 25.01 -16.23 -9.59
C LEU A 94 24.28 -16.27 -10.93
N GLU A 95 23.53 -17.33 -11.21
CA GLU A 95 22.69 -17.38 -12.40
C GLU A 95 21.61 -16.30 -12.38
N GLY A 96 20.95 -16.07 -11.23
CA GLY A 96 20.03 -14.96 -11.02
C GLY A 96 20.68 -13.60 -11.27
N LEU A 97 21.92 -13.40 -10.81
CA LEU A 97 22.67 -12.17 -11.04
C LEU A 97 22.98 -11.97 -12.54
N ARG A 98 23.41 -13.01 -13.25
CA ARG A 98 23.65 -12.93 -14.70
C ARG A 98 22.38 -12.52 -15.46
N ARG A 99 21.26 -13.09 -15.09
CA ARG A 99 19.96 -12.73 -15.67
C ARG A 99 19.58 -11.28 -15.37
N LEU A 100 19.84 -10.79 -14.16
CA LEU A 100 19.60 -9.41 -13.78
C LEU A 100 20.48 -8.45 -14.58
N GLN A 101 21.78 -8.77 -14.75
CA GLN A 101 22.71 -7.98 -15.56
C GLN A 101 22.26 -7.92 -17.04
N SER A 102 21.90 -9.07 -17.63
CA SER A 102 21.42 -9.14 -19.03
C SER A 102 20.11 -8.37 -19.23
N ASN A 103 19.31 -8.16 -18.18
CA ASN A 103 18.10 -7.34 -18.19
C ASN A 103 18.34 -5.88 -17.73
N ASN A 104 19.57 -5.37 -17.89
CA ASN A 104 19.96 -4.01 -17.48
C ASN A 104 19.58 -3.67 -16.01
N PHE A 105 19.83 -4.57 -15.11
CA PHE A 105 19.53 -4.48 -13.68
C PHE A 105 18.06 -4.24 -13.34
N ARG A 106 17.15 -4.63 -14.25
CA ARG A 106 15.72 -4.61 -14.00
C ARG A 106 15.25 -5.98 -13.53
N PHE A 107 14.59 -6.04 -12.39
CA PHE A 107 13.99 -7.27 -11.92
C PHE A 107 12.89 -7.74 -12.86
N THR A 108 12.86 -9.06 -13.11
CA THR A 108 11.75 -9.68 -13.82
C THR A 108 10.59 -9.84 -12.85
N GLU A 109 9.50 -9.12 -13.10
CA GLU A 109 8.31 -9.24 -12.29
C GLU A 109 7.30 -10.17 -12.98
N SER A 110 6.85 -11.20 -12.27
CA SER A 110 5.76 -12.06 -12.74
C SER A 110 4.42 -11.31 -12.65
N SER A 111 3.39 -11.80 -13.33
CA SER A 111 2.03 -11.29 -13.17
C SER A 111 1.56 -11.39 -11.71
N GLN A 112 1.92 -12.47 -11.01
CA GLN A 112 1.59 -12.65 -9.59
C GLN A 112 2.27 -11.60 -8.71
N THR A 113 3.55 -11.30 -8.91
CA THR A 113 4.26 -10.25 -8.15
C THR A 113 3.61 -8.88 -8.33
N LYS A 114 3.17 -8.58 -9.55
CA LYS A 114 2.45 -7.32 -9.84
C LYS A 114 1.09 -7.29 -9.17
N ALA A 115 0.34 -8.39 -9.23
CA ALA A 115 -0.96 -8.53 -8.56
C ALA A 115 -0.80 -8.37 -7.04
N ASN A 116 0.12 -9.08 -6.41
CA ASN A 116 0.37 -8.98 -4.97
C ASN A 116 0.65 -7.53 -4.53
N ARG A 117 1.47 -6.79 -5.31
CA ARG A 117 1.77 -5.39 -5.00
C ARG A 117 0.55 -4.48 -5.12
N GLU A 118 -0.29 -4.71 -6.13
CA GLU A 118 -1.53 -3.92 -6.29
C GLU A 118 -2.54 -4.27 -5.20
N ASP A 119 -2.65 -5.54 -4.81
CA ASP A 119 -3.53 -5.99 -3.73
C ASP A 119 -3.10 -5.36 -2.40
N ALA A 120 -1.80 -5.42 -2.04
CA ALA A 120 -1.26 -4.78 -0.86
C ALA A 120 -1.54 -3.25 -0.85
N ARG A 121 -1.41 -2.61 -2.02
CA ARG A 121 -1.74 -1.18 -2.17
C ARG A 121 -3.23 -0.90 -1.95
N ARG A 122 -4.11 -1.76 -2.45
CA ARG A 122 -5.57 -1.62 -2.33
C ARG A 122 -6.03 -1.86 -0.89
N GLU A 123 -5.49 -2.88 -0.24
CA GLU A 123 -5.80 -3.22 1.14
C GLU A 123 -5.37 -2.12 2.12
N ALA A 124 -4.26 -1.45 1.84
CA ALA A 124 -3.79 -0.32 2.64
C ALA A 124 -4.50 1.02 2.33
N ASP A 125 -5.39 1.07 1.32
CA ASP A 125 -6.10 2.30 0.97
C ASP A 125 -7.35 2.50 1.82
N ASN A 126 -7.26 3.36 2.84
CA ASN A 126 -8.36 3.62 3.74
C ASN A 126 -9.61 4.25 3.08
N VAL A 127 -9.50 4.84 1.88
CA VAL A 127 -10.67 5.29 1.11
C VAL A 127 -11.42 4.08 0.54
N LEU A 128 -10.70 3.06 0.06
CA LEU A 128 -11.32 1.83 -0.43
C LEU A 128 -11.91 1.00 0.72
N LEU A 129 -11.25 1.00 1.88
CA LEU A 129 -11.79 0.39 3.09
C LEU A 129 -13.09 1.09 3.53
N PHE A 130 -13.11 2.42 3.50
CA PHE A 130 -14.31 3.20 3.79
C PHE A 130 -15.46 2.87 2.84
N LEU A 131 -15.21 2.75 1.53
CA LEU A 131 -16.26 2.38 0.55
C LEU A 131 -16.86 0.99 0.80
N ARG A 132 -16.11 0.11 1.44
CA ARG A 132 -16.54 -1.26 1.81
C ARG A 132 -17.07 -1.36 3.23
N SER A 133 -16.97 -0.30 4.02
CA SER A 133 -17.41 -0.29 5.41
C SER A 133 -18.94 -0.25 5.52
N GLU A 134 -19.46 -0.91 6.53
CA GLU A 134 -20.88 -0.85 6.85
C GLU A 134 -21.22 0.30 7.79
N GLY A 135 -22.46 0.78 7.73
CA GLY A 135 -23.00 1.72 8.69
C GLY A 135 -22.80 3.21 8.40
N TYR A 136 -21.88 3.60 7.52
CA TYR A 136 -21.61 5.02 7.18
C TYR A 136 -22.18 5.42 5.84
N ILE A 137 -21.97 4.58 4.84
CA ILE A 137 -22.45 4.76 3.47
C ILE A 137 -22.97 3.44 2.92
N ARG A 138 -23.71 3.53 1.84
CA ARG A 138 -24.14 2.39 1.04
C ARG A 138 -23.99 2.71 -0.44
N LEU A 139 -23.48 1.76 -1.22
CA LEU A 139 -23.45 1.90 -2.68
C LEU A 139 -24.87 1.69 -3.22
N LYS A 140 -25.39 2.69 -3.94
CA LYS A 140 -26.75 2.72 -4.50
C LYS A 140 -26.81 3.63 -5.71
N ALA A 141 -27.02 3.04 -6.87
CA ALA A 141 -26.89 3.71 -8.19
C ALA A 141 -27.68 5.03 -8.30
N ASP A 142 -28.90 5.08 -7.79
CA ASP A 142 -29.79 6.26 -7.92
C ASP A 142 -29.60 7.31 -6.81
N SER A 143 -28.57 7.19 -6.01
CA SER A 143 -28.29 8.11 -4.91
C SER A 143 -27.14 9.02 -5.22
N THR A 144 -27.19 10.25 -4.68
CA THR A 144 -26.15 11.25 -4.85
C THR A 144 -25.66 11.77 -3.52
N ILE A 145 -24.39 12.13 -3.46
CA ILE A 145 -23.82 12.76 -2.28
C ILE A 145 -22.86 13.90 -2.66
N PRO A 146 -23.00 15.11 -2.08
CA PRO A 146 -22.03 16.17 -2.23
C PRO A 146 -20.64 15.75 -1.73
N SER A 147 -19.58 16.13 -2.45
CA SER A 147 -18.20 15.79 -2.07
C SER A 147 -17.81 16.23 -0.66
N ALA A 148 -18.31 17.39 -0.21
CA ALA A 148 -18.05 17.89 1.14
C ALA A 148 -18.72 17.01 2.21
N ALA A 149 -19.97 16.58 1.99
CA ALA A 149 -20.69 15.68 2.89
C ALA A 149 -20.01 14.30 2.95
N LEU A 150 -19.64 13.75 1.81
CA LEU A 150 -18.92 12.47 1.73
C LEU A 150 -17.59 12.55 2.46
N TYR A 151 -16.83 13.65 2.29
CA TYR A 151 -15.58 13.84 3.00
C TYR A 151 -15.76 13.96 4.52
N GLY A 152 -16.80 14.63 4.97
CA GLY A 152 -17.14 14.70 6.40
C GLY A 152 -17.41 13.31 7.00
N ILE A 153 -18.21 12.49 6.31
CA ILE A 153 -18.51 11.12 6.73
C ILE A 153 -17.25 10.24 6.70
N TYR A 154 -16.41 10.36 5.67
CA TYR A 154 -15.13 9.67 5.60
C TYR A 154 -14.21 10.04 6.77
N THR A 155 -14.14 11.32 7.12
CA THR A 155 -13.32 11.79 8.25
C THR A 155 -13.83 11.23 9.58
N MET A 156 -15.14 11.18 9.77
CA MET A 156 -15.76 10.56 10.93
C MET A 156 -15.41 9.07 11.01
N TRP A 157 -15.59 8.33 9.91
CA TRP A 157 -15.20 6.93 9.83
C TRP A 157 -13.72 6.70 10.16
N CYS A 158 -12.82 7.55 9.63
CA CYS A 158 -11.39 7.47 9.95
C CYS A 158 -11.13 7.63 11.45
N ASN A 159 -11.78 8.59 12.10
CA ASN A 159 -11.61 8.83 13.53
C ASN A 159 -12.11 7.65 14.37
N ASP A 160 -13.26 7.09 14.00
CA ASP A 160 -13.86 5.96 14.72
C ASP A 160 -13.06 4.66 14.55
N ASN A 161 -12.31 4.53 13.47
CA ASN A 161 -11.50 3.35 13.15
C ASN A 161 -9.99 3.57 13.31
N ALA A 162 -9.57 4.64 13.99
CA ALA A 162 -8.17 4.99 14.24
C ALA A 162 -7.31 5.19 12.98
N TYR A 163 -7.92 5.58 11.84
CA TYR A 163 -7.21 5.97 10.64
C TYR A 163 -6.94 7.47 10.60
N LYS A 164 -5.83 7.85 9.98
CA LYS A 164 -5.58 9.25 9.66
C LYS A 164 -6.30 9.63 8.35
N PRO A 165 -7.19 10.63 8.35
CA PRO A 165 -7.88 11.06 7.15
C PRO A 165 -6.90 11.59 6.09
N ARG A 166 -7.11 11.21 4.83
CA ARG A 166 -6.45 11.83 3.68
C ARG A 166 -7.12 13.16 3.35
N SER A 167 -6.43 14.02 2.60
CA SER A 167 -7.03 15.27 2.14
C SER A 167 -8.23 15.02 1.23
N ALA A 168 -9.21 15.94 1.22
CA ALA A 168 -10.40 15.86 0.39
C ALA A 168 -10.06 15.66 -1.11
N ARG A 169 -8.99 16.32 -1.58
CA ARG A 169 -8.48 16.14 -2.95
C ARG A 169 -8.06 14.68 -3.22
N MET A 170 -7.31 14.06 -2.29
CA MET A 170 -6.86 12.67 -2.46
C MET A 170 -8.04 11.69 -2.42
N VAL A 171 -9.00 11.90 -1.54
CA VAL A 171 -10.23 11.11 -1.48
C VAL A 171 -10.96 11.18 -2.82
N SER A 172 -11.21 12.38 -3.33
CA SER A 172 -11.88 12.57 -4.62
C SER A 172 -11.11 11.92 -5.79
N MET A 173 -9.78 12.00 -5.80
CA MET A 173 -8.95 11.34 -6.82
C MET A 173 -9.06 9.81 -6.73
N THR A 174 -9.03 9.24 -5.53
CA THR A 174 -9.20 7.79 -5.33
C THR A 174 -10.57 7.33 -5.78
N LEU A 175 -11.64 8.04 -5.40
CA LEU A 175 -13.01 7.73 -5.83
C LEU A 175 -13.16 7.74 -7.35
N LYS A 176 -12.60 8.76 -8.01
CA LYS A 176 -12.60 8.85 -9.49
C LYS A 176 -11.80 7.73 -10.15
N LYS A 177 -10.65 7.35 -9.56
CA LYS A 177 -9.81 6.27 -10.08
C LYS A 177 -10.52 4.92 -10.07
N TYR A 178 -11.31 4.66 -9.04
CA TYR A 178 -12.01 3.38 -8.84
C TYR A 178 -13.52 3.49 -9.12
N ALA A 179 -13.96 4.54 -9.82
CA ALA A 179 -15.37 4.83 -10.09
C ALA A 179 -16.08 3.66 -10.76
N ASP A 180 -15.49 3.10 -11.81
CA ASP A 180 -16.07 1.97 -12.57
C ASP A 180 -16.24 0.71 -11.70
N GLU A 181 -15.28 0.45 -10.79
CA GLU A 181 -15.32 -0.73 -9.91
C GLU A 181 -16.46 -0.67 -8.90
N PHE A 182 -16.75 0.54 -8.38
CA PHE A 182 -17.77 0.74 -7.35
C PHE A 182 -19.08 1.29 -7.88
N GLY A 183 -19.20 1.44 -9.21
CA GLY A 183 -20.41 2.01 -9.84
C GLY A 183 -20.64 3.47 -9.47
N LEU A 184 -19.56 4.24 -9.36
CA LEU A 184 -19.61 5.66 -9.01
C LEU A 184 -19.48 6.54 -10.26
N GLU A 185 -20.12 7.71 -10.23
CA GLU A 185 -19.94 8.74 -11.25
C GLU A 185 -19.74 10.10 -10.57
N HIS A 186 -18.72 10.83 -11.01
CA HIS A 186 -18.46 12.18 -10.52
C HIS A 186 -19.27 13.20 -11.34
N ASP A 187 -20.04 14.02 -10.64
CA ASP A 187 -20.84 15.09 -11.24
C ASP A 187 -20.58 16.43 -10.52
N ASN A 188 -20.47 17.50 -11.31
CA ASN A 188 -20.28 18.88 -10.82
C ASN A 188 -21.60 19.60 -10.52
N HIS A 189 -22.75 18.96 -10.75
CA HIS A 189 -24.07 19.58 -10.69
C HIS A 189 -25.02 18.90 -9.69
N ILE A 190 -24.49 18.19 -8.70
CA ILE A 190 -25.29 17.59 -7.64
C ILE A 190 -25.89 18.70 -6.78
N GLN A 191 -27.15 18.55 -6.37
CA GLN A 191 -27.78 19.47 -5.45
C GLN A 191 -27.44 19.12 -4.00
N ASN A 192 -27.00 20.13 -3.24
CA ASN A 192 -26.86 20.00 -1.79
C ASN A 192 -28.20 20.25 -1.08
N ALA A 193 -28.24 20.10 0.24
CA ALA A 193 -29.42 20.30 1.06
C ALA A 193 -30.04 21.73 0.93
N LEU A 194 -29.28 22.71 0.45
CA LEU A 194 -29.72 24.07 0.21
C LEU A 194 -30.14 24.34 -1.25
N GLY A 195 -30.22 23.28 -2.09
CA GLY A 195 -30.57 23.39 -3.51
C GLY A 195 -29.45 23.98 -4.39
N LYS A 196 -28.26 24.23 -3.86
CA LYS A 196 -27.11 24.73 -4.63
C LYS A 196 -26.45 23.58 -5.39
N ARG A 197 -26.03 23.86 -6.63
CA ARG A 197 -25.21 22.93 -7.41
C ARG A 197 -23.79 22.89 -6.87
N VAL A 198 -23.32 21.70 -6.57
CA VAL A 198 -21.99 21.42 -6.00
C VAL A 198 -21.41 20.17 -6.64
N ASN A 199 -20.10 19.99 -6.50
CA ASN A 199 -19.42 18.76 -6.90
C ASN A 199 -19.83 17.61 -5.98
N GLY A 200 -19.99 16.41 -6.53
CA GLY A 200 -20.29 15.22 -5.76
C GLY A 200 -20.21 13.95 -6.58
N PHE A 201 -20.81 12.90 -6.05
CA PHE A 201 -20.78 11.57 -6.64
C PHE A 201 -22.18 10.98 -6.70
N TRP A 202 -22.49 10.31 -7.80
CA TRP A 202 -23.57 9.36 -7.94
C TRP A 202 -23.09 7.99 -7.45
N GLY A 203 -24.02 7.14 -7.06
CA GLY A 203 -23.72 5.77 -6.65
C GLY A 203 -23.49 5.60 -5.15
N ILE A 204 -23.61 6.66 -4.35
CA ILE A 204 -23.39 6.61 -2.89
C ILE A 204 -24.58 7.23 -2.16
N GLU A 205 -25.12 6.50 -1.19
CA GLU A 205 -26.11 6.97 -0.23
C GLU A 205 -25.45 7.11 1.15
N ALA A 206 -25.62 8.25 1.81
CA ALA A 206 -25.19 8.45 3.18
C ALA A 206 -26.15 7.74 4.14
N LEU A 207 -25.63 6.97 5.09
CA LEU A 207 -26.42 6.33 6.15
C LEU A 207 -26.35 7.12 7.48
N VAL A 208 -25.38 8.02 7.58
CA VAL A 208 -25.19 8.90 8.74
C VAL A 208 -25.19 10.37 8.29
N ALA A 209 -25.55 11.27 9.18
CA ALA A 209 -25.46 12.69 8.89
C ALA A 209 -23.98 13.11 8.86
N PRO A 210 -23.55 13.92 7.84
CA PRO A 210 -22.22 14.48 7.86
C PRO A 210 -22.05 15.38 9.08
N PRO A 211 -20.87 15.42 9.72
CA PRO A 211 -20.60 16.31 10.83
C PRO A 211 -20.81 17.76 10.36
N VAL A 212 -21.45 18.57 11.23
CA VAL A 212 -21.59 20.01 11.00
C VAL A 212 -20.20 20.62 11.12
N LEU A 213 -19.66 21.13 10.01
CA LEU A 213 -18.37 21.82 9.94
C LEU A 213 -18.51 23.25 10.44
#